data_f1ab2e92fd9aa51e0f4f85f64d65c694
#
_entry.id   f1ab2e92fd9aa51e0f4f85f64d65c694
#
_cell.length_a   1.000
_cell.length_b   1.000
_cell.length_c   1.000
_cell.angle_alpha   90.00
_cell.angle_beta   90.00
_cell.angle_gamma   90.00
#
_symmetry.space_group_name_H-M   'P 1'
#
loop_
_entity.id
_entity.type
_entity.pdbx_description
1 polymer ?
#
loop_
_entity_poly.entity_id
_entity_poly.type
_entity_poly.pdbx_seq_one_letter_code
_entity_poly.pdbx_strand_id
1 'polypeptide(L)'
;AKSTKQADIPFYRANEKPYGAFSNLFRRPMEFEGRVYPTAEHAYQAGKARKDEVREWILSAPTPSLVAMAAHGLYTWDIVPEWSRTKFDRMRKVLKAKFSQHEDLKKLLLSTGNARLVEAGRTDNAVNRTWGEVNGKGQNMLGVLLMEVRDEIRALEASAPKASAKKAKQVSRPVIREAIRAAA
;
A
#
# COMPACT_ATOMS: atom_id res chain seq x y z
N ALA A 1 -33.08 -14.31 0.97
CA ALA A 1 -31.79 -14.74 1.55
C ALA A 1 -31.20 -13.57 2.33
N LYS A 2 -31.05 -13.70 3.67
CA LYS A 2 -30.34 -12.71 4.47
C LYS A 2 -28.86 -12.73 4.05
N SER A 3 -28.41 -11.67 3.37
CA SER A 3 -26.98 -11.46 3.16
C SER A 3 -26.34 -11.33 4.54
N THR A 4 -25.60 -12.33 4.97
CA THR A 4 -24.78 -12.25 6.18
C THR A 4 -23.69 -11.22 5.93
N LYS A 5 -23.83 -10.03 6.53
CA LYS A 5 -22.81 -8.99 6.45
C LYS A 5 -21.51 -9.56 6.98
N GLN A 6 -20.48 -9.57 6.14
CA GLN A 6 -19.15 -10.01 6.54
C GLN A 6 -18.64 -9.12 7.67
N ALA A 7 -17.97 -9.70 8.68
CA ALA A 7 -17.41 -8.94 9.79
C ALA A 7 -16.35 -7.94 9.32
N ASP A 8 -16.27 -6.82 10.01
CA ASP A 8 -15.23 -5.82 9.77
C ASP A 8 -13.83 -6.41 10.03
N ILE A 9 -12.85 -6.01 9.24
CA ILE A 9 -11.44 -6.38 9.40
C ILE A 9 -10.69 -5.17 9.95
N PRO A 10 -10.39 -5.13 11.24
CA PRO A 10 -9.56 -4.06 11.81
C PRO A 10 -8.08 -4.31 11.52
N PHE A 11 -7.32 -3.24 11.30
CA PHE A 11 -5.87 -3.23 11.24
C PHE A 11 -5.35 -1.91 11.84
N TYR A 12 -4.11 -1.90 12.31
CA TYR A 12 -3.48 -0.69 12.82
C TYR A 12 -1.96 -0.75 12.73
N ARG A 13 -1.31 -1.66 13.47
CA ARG A 13 0.14 -1.75 13.52
C ARG A 13 0.70 -2.54 12.33
N ALA A 14 1.80 -2.07 11.78
CA ALA A 14 2.47 -2.72 10.65
C ALA A 14 2.97 -4.15 10.96
N ASN A 15 3.23 -4.49 12.21
CA ASN A 15 3.70 -5.81 12.63
C ASN A 15 2.57 -6.79 13.03
N GLU A 16 1.31 -6.36 12.97
CA GLU A 16 0.16 -7.24 13.23
C GLU A 16 -0.05 -8.21 12.07
N LYS A 17 -0.43 -9.45 12.40
CA LYS A 17 -0.77 -10.45 11.38
C LYS A 17 -2.25 -10.78 11.45
N PRO A 18 -2.89 -11.05 10.30
CA PRO A 18 -2.33 -11.05 8.95
C PRO A 18 -2.31 -9.67 8.27
N TYR A 19 -3.01 -8.67 8.80
CA TYR A 19 -3.36 -7.43 8.09
C TYR A 19 -2.44 -6.22 8.36
N GLY A 20 -1.31 -6.42 9.02
CA GLY A 20 -0.32 -5.34 9.25
C GLY A 20 0.16 -4.66 7.96
N ALA A 21 0.15 -5.40 6.84
CA ALA A 21 0.51 -4.86 5.53
C ALA A 21 -0.46 -3.77 5.01
N PHE A 22 -1.65 -3.62 5.59
CA PHE A 22 -2.58 -2.54 5.25
C PHE A 22 -2.16 -1.20 5.87
N SER A 23 -1.36 -1.22 6.93
CA SER A 23 -0.75 -0.01 7.47
C SER A 23 0.22 0.62 6.47
N ASN A 24 0.20 1.95 6.39
CA ASN A 24 1.16 2.71 5.57
C ASN A 24 2.59 2.63 6.10
N LEU A 25 2.76 2.30 7.38
CA LEU A 25 4.06 2.14 8.03
C LEU A 25 4.71 0.78 7.74
N PHE A 26 4.00 -0.15 7.07
CA PHE A 26 4.53 -1.46 6.72
C PHE A 26 5.74 -1.34 5.81
N ARG A 27 6.87 -1.94 6.21
CA ARG A 27 8.12 -1.90 5.46
C ARG A 27 8.05 -2.82 4.25
N ARG A 28 7.78 -2.23 3.11
CA ARG A 28 7.80 -2.87 1.80
C ARG A 28 8.17 -1.82 0.77
N PRO A 29 9.38 -1.87 0.21
CA PRO A 29 9.80 -0.92 -0.81
C PRO A 29 8.84 -0.94 -2.01
N MET A 30 8.55 0.23 -2.54
CA MET A 30 7.66 0.40 -3.67
C MET A 30 8.12 1.55 -4.56
N GLU A 31 7.92 1.43 -5.85
CA GLU A 31 8.13 2.52 -6.80
C GLU A 31 6.87 3.38 -6.90
N PHE A 32 7.07 4.69 -6.86
CA PHE A 32 5.99 5.65 -7.05
C PHE A 32 6.55 6.94 -7.64
N GLU A 33 5.96 7.43 -8.73
CA GLU A 33 6.40 8.65 -9.43
C GLU A 33 7.90 8.65 -9.77
N GLY A 34 8.44 7.49 -10.22
CA GLY A 34 9.84 7.35 -10.64
C GLY A 34 10.86 7.25 -9.50
N ARG A 35 10.41 7.10 -8.27
CA ARG A 35 11.29 6.93 -7.09
C ARG A 35 10.87 5.71 -6.27
N VAL A 36 11.87 4.99 -5.72
CA VAL A 36 11.64 3.89 -4.77
C VAL A 36 11.54 4.47 -3.35
N TYR A 37 10.47 4.12 -2.66
CA TYR A 37 10.22 4.51 -1.28
C TYR A 37 10.20 3.28 -0.37
N PRO A 38 10.72 3.38 0.87
CA PRO A 38 10.76 2.25 1.82
C PRO A 38 9.37 1.79 2.29
N THR A 39 8.40 2.69 2.30
CA THR A 39 7.01 2.42 2.74
C THR A 39 6.02 3.32 1.99
N ALA A 40 4.74 2.96 2.03
CA ALA A 40 3.66 3.81 1.53
C ALA A 40 3.61 5.17 2.24
N GLU A 41 3.95 5.23 3.53
CA GLU A 41 4.01 6.48 4.28
C GLU A 41 5.04 7.46 3.70
N HIS A 42 6.25 6.99 3.35
CA HIS A 42 7.26 7.82 2.68
C HIS A 42 6.74 8.36 1.34
N ALA A 43 6.15 7.50 0.50
CA ALA A 43 5.61 7.90 -0.79
C ALA A 43 4.47 8.94 -0.66
N TYR A 44 3.61 8.76 0.35
CA TYR A 44 2.53 9.69 0.63
C TYR A 44 3.06 11.04 1.11
N GLN A 45 3.91 11.06 2.12
CA GLN A 45 4.43 12.30 2.72
C GLN A 45 5.37 13.07 1.79
N ALA A 46 6.03 12.38 0.84
CA ALA A 46 6.85 13.03 -0.19
C ALA A 46 6.08 14.05 -1.03
N GLY A 47 4.76 13.89 -1.16
CA GLY A 47 3.93 14.84 -1.92
C GLY A 47 3.46 16.06 -1.14
N LYS A 48 3.70 16.12 0.18
CA LYS A 48 3.22 17.20 1.01
C LYS A 48 4.10 18.44 0.95
N ALA A 49 5.41 18.24 0.86
CA ALA A 49 6.38 19.34 0.87
C ALA A 49 6.39 20.10 -0.46
N ARG A 50 6.34 21.44 -0.36
CA ARG A 50 6.39 22.34 -1.52
C ARG A 50 7.79 22.45 -2.13
N LYS A 51 8.84 22.37 -1.29
CA LYS A 51 10.24 22.49 -1.70
C LYS A 51 10.94 21.13 -1.63
N ASP A 52 11.86 20.88 -2.54
CA ASP A 52 12.60 19.62 -2.61
C ASP A 52 13.47 19.41 -1.36
N GLU A 53 14.11 20.45 -0.85
CA GLU A 53 14.94 20.38 0.36
C GLU A 53 14.13 19.96 1.60
N VAL A 54 12.90 20.49 1.71
CA VAL A 54 11.98 20.12 2.80
C VAL A 54 11.50 18.68 2.64
N ARG A 55 11.24 18.26 1.39
CA ARG A 55 10.89 16.86 1.08
C ARG A 55 12.00 15.91 1.49
N GLU A 56 13.24 16.18 1.07
CA GLU A 56 14.38 15.32 1.42
C GLU A 56 14.64 15.30 2.93
N TRP A 57 14.46 16.42 3.61
CA TRP A 57 14.53 16.46 5.07
C TRP A 57 13.49 15.54 5.74
N ILE A 58 12.22 15.59 5.31
CA ILE A 58 11.17 14.67 5.82
C ILE A 58 11.57 13.21 5.59
N LEU A 59 11.99 12.89 4.36
CA LEU A 59 12.30 11.54 3.95
C LEU A 59 13.59 10.98 4.60
N SER A 60 14.45 11.84 5.13
CA SER A 60 15.66 11.43 5.85
C SER A 60 15.38 10.89 7.26
N ALA A 61 14.16 11.01 7.75
CA ALA A 61 13.79 10.49 9.06
C ALA A 61 13.94 8.95 9.09
N PRO A 62 14.49 8.38 10.18
CA PRO A 62 14.93 6.97 10.21
C PRO A 62 13.80 5.95 10.23
N THR A 63 12.58 6.37 10.53
CA THR A 63 11.41 5.47 10.57
C THR A 63 10.20 6.10 9.89
N PRO A 64 9.25 5.30 9.35
CA PRO A 64 8.04 5.83 8.73
C PRO A 64 7.18 6.65 9.72
N SER A 65 7.17 6.31 11.00
CA SER A 65 6.49 7.10 12.04
C SER A 65 7.12 8.48 12.21
N LEU A 66 8.44 8.56 12.17
CA LEU A 66 9.16 9.84 12.26
C LEU A 66 9.01 10.67 10.96
N VAL A 67 8.91 10.03 9.79
CA VAL A 67 8.53 10.70 8.54
C VAL A 67 7.16 11.37 8.68
N ALA A 68 6.18 10.67 9.22
CA ALA A 68 4.84 11.23 9.47
C ALA A 68 4.90 12.39 10.45
N MET A 69 5.65 12.26 11.55
CA MET A 69 5.82 13.35 12.54
C MET A 69 6.50 14.58 11.95
N ALA A 70 7.58 14.40 11.17
CA ALA A 70 8.26 15.49 10.47
C ALA A 70 7.31 16.22 9.51
N ALA A 71 6.53 15.48 8.73
CA ALA A 71 5.55 16.04 7.81
C ALA A 71 4.40 16.78 8.53
N HIS A 72 3.96 16.31 9.70
CA HIS A 72 2.95 16.98 10.51
C HIS A 72 3.45 18.30 11.09
N GLY A 73 4.75 18.42 11.34
CA GLY A 73 5.39 19.63 11.86
C GLY A 73 5.68 20.73 10.82
N LEU A 74 5.35 20.50 9.54
CA LEU A 74 5.59 21.51 8.51
C LEU A 74 4.76 22.77 8.72
N TYR A 75 5.39 23.92 8.49
CA TYR A 75 4.68 25.18 8.38
C TYR A 75 3.81 25.22 7.11
N THR A 76 2.74 26.00 7.16
CA THR A 76 1.77 26.09 6.04
C THR A 76 2.41 26.53 4.72
N TRP A 77 3.44 27.40 4.77
CA TRP A 77 4.16 27.85 3.57
C TRP A 77 5.11 26.82 2.96
N ASP A 78 5.43 25.74 3.69
CA ASP A 78 6.21 24.61 3.20
C ASP A 78 5.34 23.47 2.65
N ILE A 79 4.02 23.60 2.78
CA ILE A 79 3.04 22.62 2.28
C ILE A 79 2.57 23.05 0.89
N VAL A 80 2.42 22.05 -0.02
CA VAL A 80 1.84 22.31 -1.33
C VAL A 80 0.43 22.89 -1.22
N PRO A 81 0.05 23.84 -2.08
CA PRO A 81 -1.32 24.34 -2.12
C PRO A 81 -2.32 23.20 -2.26
N GLU A 82 -3.51 23.37 -1.68
CA GLU A 82 -4.62 22.41 -1.79
C GLU A 82 -4.33 21.00 -1.22
N TRP A 83 -3.28 20.81 -0.41
CA TRP A 83 -2.95 19.52 0.18
C TRP A 83 -4.14 18.86 0.89
N SER A 84 -4.92 19.63 1.62
CA SER A 84 -6.12 19.14 2.31
C SER A 84 -7.13 18.47 1.37
N ARG A 85 -7.18 18.88 0.09
CA ARG A 85 -8.06 18.33 -0.94
C ARG A 85 -7.42 17.19 -1.72
N THR A 86 -6.12 17.30 -2.01
CA THR A 86 -5.40 16.36 -2.89
C THR A 86 -4.81 15.16 -2.16
N LYS A 87 -4.66 15.23 -0.84
CA LYS A 87 -4.04 14.18 -0.03
C LYS A 87 -4.71 12.80 -0.16
N PHE A 88 -6.01 12.74 -0.32
CA PHE A 88 -6.74 11.48 -0.46
C PHE A 88 -6.51 10.83 -1.82
N ASP A 89 -6.51 11.63 -2.91
CA ASP A 89 -6.18 11.13 -4.23
C ASP A 89 -4.74 10.61 -4.29
N ARG A 90 -3.79 11.34 -3.68
CA ARG A 90 -2.42 10.86 -3.56
C ARG A 90 -2.33 9.55 -2.79
N MET A 91 -2.99 9.45 -1.64
CA MET A 91 -3.00 8.20 -0.86
C MET A 91 -3.57 7.04 -1.68
N ARG A 92 -4.67 7.24 -2.38
CA ARG A 92 -5.26 6.23 -3.26
C ARG A 92 -4.25 5.74 -4.31
N LYS A 93 -3.53 6.66 -4.98
CA LYS A 93 -2.49 6.32 -5.97
C LYS A 93 -1.33 5.54 -5.35
N VAL A 94 -0.88 5.94 -4.16
CA VAL A 94 0.18 5.24 -3.40
C VAL A 94 -0.27 3.83 -3.03
N LEU A 95 -1.48 3.65 -2.52
CA LEU A 95 -2.03 2.33 -2.19
C LEU A 95 -2.15 1.45 -3.45
N LYS A 96 -2.66 2.00 -4.54
CA LYS A 96 -2.73 1.28 -5.81
C LYS A 96 -1.34 0.81 -6.27
N ALA A 97 -0.34 1.68 -6.22
CA ALA A 97 1.03 1.33 -6.55
C ALA A 97 1.57 0.20 -5.64
N LYS A 98 1.40 0.29 -4.33
CA LYS A 98 1.83 -0.72 -3.36
C LYS A 98 1.21 -2.10 -3.64
N PHE A 99 -0.10 -2.16 -3.74
CA PHE A 99 -0.82 -3.44 -3.88
C PHE A 99 -0.77 -4.01 -5.31
N SER A 100 -0.45 -3.20 -6.32
CA SER A 100 -0.24 -3.69 -7.69
C SER A 100 1.16 -4.24 -7.92
N GLN A 101 2.18 -3.74 -7.22
CA GLN A 101 3.58 -4.15 -7.40
C GLN A 101 3.93 -5.44 -6.65
N HIS A 102 3.18 -5.80 -5.61
CA HIS A 102 3.49 -6.93 -4.73
C HIS A 102 2.36 -7.96 -4.77
N GLU A 103 2.62 -9.07 -5.42
CA GLU A 103 1.62 -10.13 -5.64
C GLU A 103 1.08 -10.73 -4.34
N ASP A 104 1.93 -10.89 -3.32
CA ASP A 104 1.53 -11.38 -1.99
C ASP A 104 0.60 -10.38 -1.28
N LEU A 105 0.89 -9.08 -1.36
CA LEU A 105 0.05 -8.04 -0.78
C LEU A 105 -1.28 -7.89 -1.54
N LYS A 106 -1.23 -7.99 -2.87
CA LYS A 106 -2.43 -8.01 -3.71
C LYS A 106 -3.36 -9.16 -3.33
N LYS A 107 -2.84 -10.36 -3.22
CA LYS A 107 -3.60 -11.55 -2.79
C LYS A 107 -4.20 -11.37 -1.40
N LEU A 108 -3.43 -10.81 -0.46
CA LEU A 108 -3.93 -10.51 0.87
C LEU A 108 -5.10 -9.53 0.83
N LEU A 109 -4.99 -8.44 0.05
CA LEU A 109 -6.07 -7.45 -0.09
C LEU A 109 -7.32 -8.09 -0.72
N LEU A 110 -7.16 -8.85 -1.79
CA LEU A 110 -8.28 -9.53 -2.47
C LEU A 110 -8.93 -10.61 -1.60
N SER A 111 -8.16 -11.29 -0.73
CA SER A 111 -8.67 -12.33 0.18
C SER A 111 -9.66 -11.79 1.21
N THR A 112 -9.69 -10.48 1.44
CA THR A 112 -10.66 -9.84 2.34
C THR A 112 -12.09 -9.82 1.79
N GLY A 113 -12.29 -10.26 0.55
CA GLY A 113 -13.62 -10.36 -0.07
C GLY A 113 -14.32 -9.01 -0.13
N ASN A 114 -15.49 -8.91 0.51
CA ASN A 114 -16.26 -7.68 0.62
C ASN A 114 -16.27 -7.12 2.05
N ALA A 115 -15.39 -7.63 2.93
CA ALA A 115 -15.31 -7.12 4.29
C ALA A 115 -14.98 -5.63 4.30
N ARG A 116 -15.53 -4.93 5.26
CA ARG A 116 -15.15 -3.55 5.56
C ARG A 116 -13.79 -3.56 6.23
N LEU A 117 -12.86 -2.79 5.69
CA LEU A 117 -11.51 -2.61 6.24
C LEU A 117 -11.51 -1.36 7.12
N VAL A 118 -10.98 -1.46 8.33
CA VAL A 118 -11.01 -0.37 9.31
C VAL A 118 -9.64 -0.15 9.92
N GLU A 119 -9.08 1.06 9.73
CA GLU A 119 -7.92 1.46 10.50
C GLU A 119 -8.34 1.77 11.94
N ALA A 120 -8.04 0.88 12.85
CA ALA A 120 -8.47 0.98 14.26
C ALA A 120 -7.49 1.82 15.08
N GLY A 121 -7.62 3.14 15.01
CA GLY A 121 -6.79 4.09 15.76
C GLY A 121 -6.93 3.93 17.27
N ARG A 122 -5.85 4.11 18.00
CA ARG A 122 -5.83 3.94 19.48
C ARG A 122 -5.90 5.25 20.23
N THR A 123 -5.40 6.33 19.65
CA THR A 123 -5.41 7.68 20.24
C THR A 123 -6.46 8.52 19.55
N ASP A 124 -7.31 9.15 20.33
CA ASP A 124 -8.36 10.02 19.80
C ASP A 124 -7.78 11.38 19.43
N ASN A 125 -7.54 11.59 18.15
CA ASN A 125 -7.09 12.84 17.57
C ASN A 125 -7.63 13.00 16.13
N ALA A 126 -7.50 14.19 15.57
CA ALA A 126 -8.02 14.50 14.23
C ALA A 126 -7.42 13.62 13.12
N VAL A 127 -6.14 13.25 13.22
CA VAL A 127 -5.45 12.39 12.24
C VAL A 127 -6.06 11.00 12.24
N ASN A 128 -6.15 10.37 13.42
CA ASN A 128 -6.73 9.02 13.55
C ASN A 128 -8.22 8.99 13.19
N ARG A 129 -8.97 10.06 13.46
CA ARG A 129 -10.38 10.17 13.06
C ARG A 129 -10.56 10.40 11.55
N THR A 130 -9.58 11.01 10.89
CA THR A 130 -9.61 11.17 9.42
C THR A 130 -9.27 9.87 8.73
N TRP A 131 -8.15 9.25 9.09
CA TRP A 131 -7.63 8.06 8.39
C TRP A 131 -8.26 6.76 8.87
N GLY A 132 -8.67 6.69 10.11
CA GLY A 132 -9.26 5.51 10.74
C GLY A 132 -10.51 5.83 11.55
N GLU A 133 -10.77 4.93 12.49
CA GLU A 133 -11.78 5.07 13.54
C GLU A 133 -11.15 4.89 14.91
N VAL A 134 -11.60 5.68 15.87
CA VAL A 134 -11.27 5.52 17.29
C VAL A 134 -12.57 5.24 18.04
N ASN A 135 -12.67 4.09 18.70
CA ASN A 135 -13.90 3.65 19.38
C ASN A 135 -15.12 3.66 18.42
N GLY A 136 -14.93 3.23 17.19
CA GLY A 136 -15.99 3.17 16.16
C GLY A 136 -16.40 4.54 15.58
N LYS A 137 -15.62 5.60 15.82
CA LYS A 137 -15.91 6.96 15.33
C LYS A 137 -14.74 7.47 14.48
N GLY A 138 -15.04 7.95 13.28
CA GLY A 138 -14.06 8.48 12.34
C GLY A 138 -14.49 8.31 10.89
N GLN A 139 -13.73 8.89 9.98
CA GLN A 139 -13.99 8.82 8.54
C GLN A 139 -13.46 7.54 7.90
N ASN A 140 -12.48 6.89 8.54
CA ASN A 140 -11.84 5.67 8.05
C ASN A 140 -11.33 5.79 6.61
N MET A 141 -10.74 6.91 6.24
CA MET A 141 -10.35 7.17 4.85
C MET A 141 -9.32 6.17 4.33
N LEU A 142 -8.40 5.67 5.18
CA LEU A 142 -7.46 4.64 4.74
C LEU A 142 -8.19 3.33 4.41
N GLY A 143 -9.12 2.91 5.25
CA GLY A 143 -9.93 1.72 4.98
C GLY A 143 -10.81 1.88 3.73
N VAL A 144 -11.42 3.05 3.55
CA VAL A 144 -12.22 3.37 2.34
C VAL A 144 -11.35 3.26 1.08
N LEU A 145 -10.19 3.90 1.05
CA LEU A 145 -9.30 3.89 -0.10
C LEU A 145 -8.73 2.48 -0.38
N LEU A 146 -8.44 1.69 0.66
CA LEU A 146 -8.05 0.28 0.49
C LEU A 146 -9.17 -0.55 -0.17
N MET A 147 -10.42 -0.34 0.22
CA MET A 147 -11.58 -1.02 -0.38
C MET A 147 -11.76 -0.60 -1.85
N GLU A 148 -11.62 0.68 -2.17
CA GLU A 148 -11.66 1.17 -3.55
C GLU A 148 -10.55 0.55 -4.42
N VAL A 149 -9.31 0.53 -3.92
CA VAL A 149 -8.17 -0.09 -4.61
C VAL A 149 -8.39 -1.60 -4.78
N ARG A 150 -8.92 -2.28 -3.77
CA ARG A 150 -9.30 -3.69 -3.85
C ARG A 150 -10.27 -3.95 -5.00
N ASP A 151 -11.31 -3.15 -5.09
CA ASP A 151 -12.35 -3.30 -6.10
C ASP A 151 -11.81 -2.99 -7.51
N GLU A 152 -10.94 -1.99 -7.63
CA GLU A 152 -10.26 -1.67 -8.89
C GLU A 152 -9.33 -2.81 -9.35
N ILE A 153 -8.50 -3.35 -8.46
CA ILE A 153 -7.62 -4.48 -8.77
C ILE A 153 -8.45 -5.71 -9.18
N ARG A 154 -9.53 -6.00 -8.48
CA ARG A 154 -10.44 -7.09 -8.80
C ARG A 154 -11.03 -6.94 -10.20
N ALA A 155 -11.46 -5.75 -10.57
CA ALA A 155 -12.00 -5.46 -11.89
C ALA A 155 -10.94 -5.62 -13.00
N LEU A 156 -9.71 -5.19 -12.75
CA LEU A 156 -8.59 -5.36 -13.68
C LEU A 156 -8.26 -6.84 -13.89
N GLU A 157 -8.23 -7.65 -12.84
CA GLU A 157 -8.00 -9.11 -12.96
C GLU A 157 -9.12 -9.82 -13.71
N ALA A 158 -10.37 -9.41 -13.48
CA ALA A 158 -11.52 -9.98 -14.18
C ALA A 158 -11.53 -9.65 -15.69
N SER A 159 -11.00 -8.48 -16.06
CA SER A 159 -10.91 -8.02 -17.46
C SER A 159 -9.64 -8.49 -18.18
N ALA A 160 -8.63 -8.99 -17.44
CA ALA A 160 -7.43 -9.52 -18.05
C ALA A 160 -7.76 -10.74 -18.91
N PRO A 161 -7.28 -10.84 -20.18
CA PRO A 161 -7.48 -12.01 -20.99
C PRO A 161 -6.90 -13.22 -20.24
N LYS A 162 -7.72 -14.26 -20.02
CA LYS A 162 -7.25 -15.52 -19.45
C LYS A 162 -6.14 -16.02 -20.35
N ALA A 163 -4.89 -15.82 -19.96
CA ALA A 163 -3.74 -16.39 -20.65
C ALA A 163 -4.01 -17.89 -20.75
N SER A 164 -4.16 -18.37 -22.00
CA SER A 164 -4.47 -19.77 -22.29
C SER A 164 -3.45 -20.64 -21.55
N ALA A 165 -3.90 -21.42 -20.62
CA ALA A 165 -3.15 -22.45 -19.93
C ALA A 165 -2.82 -23.60 -20.92
N LYS A 166 -2.07 -23.29 -21.98
CA LYS A 166 -1.56 -24.27 -22.97
C LYS A 166 -0.20 -23.73 -23.48
N LYS A 167 0.86 -24.04 -22.74
CA LYS A 167 2.22 -24.37 -23.20
C LYS A 167 3.24 -24.23 -22.06
N ALA A 168 3.09 -25.06 -21.05
CA ALA A 168 4.20 -25.45 -20.20
C ALA A 168 4.31 -26.99 -20.25
N LYS A 169 4.40 -27.55 -21.46
CA LYS A 169 4.87 -28.91 -21.66
C LYS A 169 6.00 -28.88 -22.67
N GLN A 170 7.15 -29.35 -22.20
CA GLN A 170 8.28 -29.77 -23.01
C GLN A 170 9.23 -28.66 -23.50
N VAL A 171 10.11 -28.20 -22.60
CA VAL A 171 11.53 -28.08 -22.95
C VAL A 171 12.26 -29.16 -22.16
N SER A 172 12.40 -30.30 -22.81
CA SER A 172 13.22 -31.40 -22.37
C SER A 172 14.67 -30.95 -22.28
N ARG A 173 15.30 -31.17 -21.12
CA ARG A 173 16.75 -31.26 -21.01
C ARG A 173 17.25 -32.31 -22.02
N PRO A 174 18.17 -31.97 -22.91
CA PRO A 174 19.54 -32.42 -22.74
C PRO A 174 20.53 -31.39 -23.31
N VAL A 175 21.50 -30.94 -22.62
CA VAL A 175 22.90 -30.64 -23.05
C VAL A 175 23.70 -30.15 -21.83
N ILE A 176 23.89 -31.01 -20.84
CA ILE A 176 24.97 -30.81 -19.84
C ILE A 176 25.62 -32.18 -19.57
N ARG A 177 25.95 -32.95 -20.60
CA ARG A 177 26.76 -34.17 -20.45
C ARG A 177 27.97 -34.23 -21.39
N GLU A 178 28.14 -33.28 -22.27
CA GLU A 178 29.30 -33.30 -23.20
C GLU A 178 30.45 -32.34 -22.81
N ALA A 179 30.24 -31.39 -21.89
CA ALA A 179 31.31 -30.47 -21.48
C ALA A 179 32.24 -31.00 -20.37
N ILE A 180 31.99 -32.19 -19.83
CA ILE A 180 32.86 -32.80 -18.77
C ILE A 180 33.80 -33.86 -19.34
N ARG A 181 33.74 -34.19 -20.64
CA ARG A 181 34.63 -35.19 -21.26
C ARG A 181 35.79 -34.63 -22.09
N ALA A 182 35.89 -33.31 -22.19
CA ALA A 182 36.97 -32.65 -22.97
C ALA A 182 38.03 -31.96 -22.10
N ALA A 183 38.08 -32.20 -20.78
CA ALA A 183 39.09 -31.68 -19.88
C ALA A 183 39.55 -32.76 -18.89
N ALA A 184 40.02 -33.88 -19.45
CA ALA A 184 40.82 -34.85 -18.74
C ALA A 184 41.95 -35.32 -19.67
#